data_f11f4c3b8a9d196afceaca408d7db6be
#
_entry.id   f11f4c3b8a9d196afceaca408d7db6be
#
_cell.length_a   1.000
_cell.length_b   1.000
_cell.length_c   1.000
_cell.angle_alpha   90.00
_cell.angle_beta   90.00
_cell.angle_gamma   90.00
#
_symmetry.space_group_name_H-M   'P 1'
#
loop_
_entity.id
_entity.type
_entity.pdbx_description
1 polymer ?
#
loop_
_entity_poly.entity_id
_entity_poly.type
_entity_poly.pdbx_seq_one_letter_code
_entity_poly.pdbx_strand_id
1 'polypeptide(L)'
;MNIDNAKYLDKIEKIQKRYPYQQMPEHLKQAFEQDMRIRLSWNTNSLEGNTLSLEETVEIISYDEVRSGHTYSEYTEAKNSYKTYQKMNFSQVQEIDLNLIRQINGIIMDSDGNFRTNQVYIGSLAE
;
A
#
# COMPACT_ATOMS: atom_id res chain seq x y z
N MET A 1 3.32 6.75 -27.67
CA MET A 1 4.74 6.92 -27.34
C MET A 1 5.32 5.58 -26.98
N ASN A 2 6.16 5.03 -27.84
CA ASN A 2 6.86 3.77 -27.53
C ASN A 2 7.94 4.07 -26.50
N ILE A 3 7.68 3.71 -25.27
CA ILE A 3 8.70 3.72 -24.21
C ILE A 3 9.55 2.47 -24.47
N ASP A 4 10.83 2.66 -24.70
CA ASP A 4 11.77 1.54 -24.79
C ASP A 4 12.00 0.95 -23.40
N ASN A 5 11.05 0.13 -22.97
CA ASN A 5 11.07 -0.50 -21.65
C ASN A 5 12.31 -1.39 -21.45
N ALA A 6 12.85 -1.96 -22.51
CA ALA A 6 14.04 -2.82 -22.45
C ALA A 6 15.25 -2.06 -21.91
N LYS A 7 15.45 -0.83 -22.36
CA LYS A 7 16.55 0.03 -21.89
C LYS A 7 16.45 0.36 -20.39
N TYR A 8 15.24 0.60 -19.91
CA TYR A 8 15.01 0.87 -18.48
C TYR A 8 15.19 -0.38 -17.63
N LEU A 9 14.72 -1.53 -18.08
CA LEU A 9 14.92 -2.81 -17.38
C LEU A 9 16.39 -3.18 -17.29
N ASP A 10 17.18 -3.04 -18.36
CA ASP A 10 18.63 -3.25 -18.34
C ASP A 10 19.33 -2.32 -17.32
N LYS A 11 18.93 -1.06 -17.28
CA LYS A 11 19.47 -0.10 -16.31
C LYS A 11 19.14 -0.47 -14.87
N ILE A 12 17.92 -0.89 -14.61
CA ILE A 12 17.47 -1.35 -13.29
C ILE A 12 18.28 -2.58 -12.88
N GLU A 13 18.43 -3.55 -13.75
CA GLU A 13 19.17 -4.77 -13.48
C GLU A 13 20.65 -4.50 -13.14
N LYS A 14 21.29 -3.58 -13.86
CA LYS A 14 22.67 -3.13 -13.58
C LYS A 14 22.78 -2.47 -12.20
N ILE A 15 21.80 -1.63 -11.83
CA ILE A 15 21.76 -0.98 -10.51
C ILE A 15 21.57 -2.04 -9.41
N GLN A 16 20.67 -2.98 -9.59
CA GLN A 16 20.42 -4.05 -8.62
C GLN A 16 21.65 -4.94 -8.41
N LYS A 17 22.38 -5.25 -9.47
CA LYS A 17 23.63 -6.01 -9.38
C LYS A 17 24.74 -5.23 -8.65
N ARG A 18 24.82 -3.93 -8.86
CA ARG A 18 25.82 -3.07 -8.21
C ARG A 18 25.50 -2.80 -6.74
N TYR A 19 24.22 -2.71 -6.39
CA TYR A 19 23.75 -2.40 -5.03
C TYR A 19 22.70 -3.44 -4.60
N PRO A 20 23.12 -4.67 -4.30
CA PRO A 20 22.16 -5.71 -3.91
C PRO A 20 21.53 -5.39 -2.56
N TYR A 21 20.21 -5.37 -2.54
CA TYR A 21 19.39 -5.05 -1.36
C TYR A 21 19.74 -5.96 -0.16
N GLN A 22 20.03 -7.24 -0.41
CA GLN A 22 20.36 -8.22 0.60
C GLN A 22 21.65 -7.88 1.39
N GLN A 23 22.54 -7.09 0.81
CA GLN A 23 23.80 -6.65 1.43
C GLN A 23 23.66 -5.33 2.19
N MET A 24 22.49 -4.69 2.14
CA MET A 24 22.23 -3.48 2.90
C MET A 24 22.27 -3.77 4.40
N PRO A 25 22.93 -2.92 5.23
CA PRO A 25 22.89 -3.05 6.69
C PRO A 25 21.45 -3.10 7.22
N GLU A 26 21.19 -3.94 8.22
CA GLU A 26 19.84 -4.21 8.72
C GLU A 26 19.08 -2.95 9.15
N HIS A 27 19.75 -2.02 9.84
CA HIS A 27 19.10 -0.77 10.27
C HIS A 27 18.68 0.11 9.10
N LEU A 28 19.43 0.12 7.99
CA LEU A 28 19.07 0.83 6.77
C LEU A 28 17.95 0.12 6.01
N LYS A 29 17.95 -1.22 6.00
CA LYS A 29 16.86 -2.02 5.45
C LYS A 29 15.53 -1.70 6.13
N GLN A 30 15.52 -1.72 7.45
CA GLN A 30 14.32 -1.44 8.24
C GLN A 30 13.80 -0.02 8.00
N ALA A 31 14.68 0.97 7.95
CA ALA A 31 14.31 2.35 7.66
C ALA A 31 13.75 2.50 6.23
N PHE A 32 14.36 1.86 5.26
CA PHE A 32 13.90 1.85 3.87
C PHE A 32 12.53 1.17 3.74
N GLU A 33 12.35 0.01 4.34
CA GLU A 33 11.07 -0.71 4.31
C GLU A 33 9.94 0.07 4.98
N GLN A 34 10.22 0.73 6.08
CA GLN A 34 9.27 1.61 6.77
C GLN A 34 8.83 2.77 5.87
N ASP A 35 9.79 3.47 5.26
CA ASP A 35 9.52 4.57 4.35
C ASP A 35 8.71 4.12 3.14
N MET A 36 9.06 2.98 2.56
CA MET A 36 8.33 2.39 1.43
C MET A 36 6.90 2.01 1.77
N ARG A 37 6.65 1.41 2.93
CA ARG A 37 5.30 1.07 3.39
C ARG A 37 4.42 2.31 3.52
N ILE A 38 4.96 3.38 4.09
CA ILE A 38 4.24 4.66 4.23
C ILE A 38 3.92 5.26 2.87
N ARG A 39 4.90 5.34 1.97
CA ARG A 39 4.72 5.91 0.63
C ARG A 39 3.77 5.09 -0.23
N LEU A 40 3.85 3.78 -0.20
CA LEU A 40 2.93 2.89 -0.91
C LEU A 40 1.50 3.07 -0.39
N SER A 41 1.32 3.14 0.92
CA SER A 41 0.00 3.38 1.54
C SER A 41 -0.58 4.71 1.11
N TRP A 42 0.21 5.78 1.19
CA TRP A 42 -0.21 7.11 0.75
C TRP A 42 -0.58 7.15 -0.73
N ASN A 43 0.30 6.65 -1.60
CA ASN A 43 0.05 6.65 -3.05
C ASN A 43 -1.18 5.84 -3.43
N THR A 44 -1.34 4.64 -2.88
CA THR A 44 -2.49 3.78 -3.14
C THR A 44 -3.79 4.47 -2.75
N ASN A 45 -3.84 5.06 -1.56
CA ASN A 45 -5.03 5.75 -1.07
C ASN A 45 -5.31 7.04 -1.85
N SER A 46 -4.28 7.78 -2.24
CA SER A 46 -4.44 8.99 -3.07
C SER A 46 -5.05 8.69 -4.42
N LEU A 47 -4.71 7.56 -5.04
CA LEU A 47 -5.32 7.12 -6.29
C LEU A 47 -6.82 6.82 -6.14
N GLU A 48 -7.26 6.41 -4.96
CA GLU A 48 -8.66 6.14 -4.63
C GLU A 48 -9.42 7.37 -4.09
N GLY A 49 -8.80 8.54 -4.12
CA GLY A 49 -9.44 9.80 -3.73
C GLY A 49 -9.19 10.26 -2.30
N ASN A 50 -8.36 9.57 -1.53
CA ASN A 50 -7.95 10.02 -0.20
C ASN A 50 -7.15 11.33 -0.32
N THR A 51 -7.49 12.33 0.49
CA THR A 51 -6.92 13.68 0.41
C THR A 51 -5.78 13.94 1.38
N LEU A 52 -5.39 12.94 2.18
CA LEU A 52 -4.23 13.06 3.09
C LEU A 52 -2.95 13.31 2.28
N SER A 53 -2.13 14.24 2.77
CA SER A 53 -0.76 14.42 2.26
C SER A 53 0.15 13.29 2.75
N LEU A 54 1.34 13.17 2.16
CA LEU A 54 2.35 12.24 2.64
C LEU A 54 2.73 12.55 4.10
N GLU A 55 2.90 13.82 4.42
CA GLU A 55 3.23 14.28 5.78
C GLU A 55 2.16 13.89 6.80
N GLU A 56 0.89 14.15 6.47
CA GLU A 56 -0.24 13.74 7.32
C GLU A 56 -0.34 12.22 7.48
N THR A 57 -0.03 11.48 6.43
CA THR A 57 0.02 10.00 6.48
C THR A 57 1.13 9.52 7.43
N VAL A 58 2.31 10.16 7.40
CA VAL A 58 3.39 9.90 8.36
C VAL A 58 2.96 10.17 9.79
N GLU A 59 2.28 11.29 10.04
CA GLU A 59 1.77 11.65 11.37
C GLU A 59 0.77 10.61 11.91
N ILE A 60 -0.14 10.16 11.07
CA ILE A 60 -1.12 9.12 11.44
C ILE A 60 -0.42 7.81 11.80
N ILE A 61 0.48 7.35 10.95
CA ILE A 61 1.12 6.03 11.11
C ILE A 61 2.13 6.04 12.26
N SER A 62 2.93 7.10 12.39
CA SER A 62 4.01 7.17 13.38
C SER A 62 3.54 7.64 14.75
N TYR A 63 2.54 8.52 14.80
CA TYR A 63 2.14 9.20 16.05
C TYR A 63 0.66 9.09 16.37
N ASP A 64 -0.13 8.48 15.50
CA ASP A 64 -1.60 8.40 15.64
C ASP A 64 -2.27 9.78 15.73
N GLU A 65 -1.68 10.77 15.06
CA GLU A 65 -2.16 12.15 15.04
C GLU A 65 -2.95 12.45 13.78
N VAL A 66 -4.09 13.11 13.91
CA VAL A 66 -4.98 13.48 12.81
C VAL A 66 -5.17 15.00 12.81
N ARG A 67 -4.87 15.63 11.66
CA ARG A 67 -5.21 17.03 11.45
C ARG A 67 -6.70 17.19 11.13
N SER A 68 -7.26 18.36 11.44
CA SER A 68 -8.63 18.71 11.06
C SER A 68 -8.80 18.76 9.54
N GLY A 69 -10.03 18.56 9.07
CA GLY A 69 -10.37 18.64 7.64
C GLY A 69 -10.35 17.30 6.91
N HIS A 70 -10.12 16.20 7.62
CA HIS A 70 -10.17 14.84 7.08
C HIS A 70 -11.27 14.02 7.72
N THR A 71 -11.76 13.03 6.98
CA THR A 71 -12.78 12.10 7.47
C THR A 71 -12.15 10.95 8.26
N TYR A 72 -12.94 10.31 9.09
CA TYR A 72 -12.54 9.07 9.77
C TYR A 72 -12.20 7.96 8.76
N SER A 73 -12.89 7.91 7.63
CA SER A 73 -12.61 6.96 6.54
C SER A 73 -11.20 7.15 5.98
N GLU A 74 -10.78 8.38 5.69
CA GLU A 74 -9.44 8.68 5.20
C GLU A 74 -8.35 8.25 6.19
N TYR A 75 -8.56 8.52 7.47
CA TYR A 75 -7.68 8.07 8.55
C TYR A 75 -7.58 6.55 8.64
N THR A 76 -8.72 5.86 8.59
CA THR A 76 -8.79 4.40 8.66
C THR A 76 -8.14 3.74 7.45
N GLU A 77 -8.34 4.29 6.26
CA GLU A 77 -7.69 3.83 5.04
C GLU A 77 -6.16 3.90 5.13
N ALA A 78 -5.62 5.01 5.63
CA ALA A 78 -4.19 5.16 5.84
C ALA A 78 -3.63 4.09 6.78
N LYS A 79 -4.27 3.88 7.92
CA LYS A 79 -3.86 2.87 8.90
C LYS A 79 -3.97 1.44 8.36
N ASN A 80 -5.06 1.11 7.69
CA ASN A 80 -5.31 -0.24 7.20
C ASN A 80 -4.41 -0.58 6.01
N SER A 81 -4.15 0.34 5.10
CA SER A 81 -3.20 0.16 4.02
C SER A 81 -1.79 -0.11 4.55
N TYR A 82 -1.35 0.68 5.52
CA TYR A 82 -0.06 0.47 6.16
C TYR A 82 0.03 -0.90 6.85
N LYS A 83 -1.00 -1.29 7.61
CA LYS A 83 -1.06 -2.63 8.22
C LYS A 83 -0.94 -3.74 7.19
N THR A 84 -1.55 -3.58 6.02
CA THR A 84 -1.48 -4.55 4.94
C THR A 84 -0.03 -4.74 4.50
N TYR A 85 0.68 -3.65 4.20
CA TYR A 85 2.09 -3.72 3.82
C TYR A 85 3.01 -4.22 4.95
N GLN A 86 2.65 -3.97 6.20
CA GLN A 86 3.40 -4.43 7.36
C GLN A 86 3.22 -5.94 7.60
N LYS A 87 1.99 -6.45 7.49
CA LYS A 87 1.66 -7.86 7.77
C LYS A 87 1.97 -8.78 6.60
N MET A 88 1.84 -8.29 5.36
CA MET A 88 2.06 -9.08 4.16
C MET A 88 3.51 -8.97 3.74
N ASN A 89 4.26 -10.05 3.87
CA ASN A 89 5.60 -10.12 3.31
C ASN A 89 5.51 -10.54 1.83
N PHE A 90 5.32 -9.56 0.97
CA PHE A 90 5.14 -9.78 -0.46
C PHE A 90 6.35 -10.44 -1.15
N SER A 91 7.54 -10.33 -0.58
CA SER A 91 8.72 -11.02 -1.09
C SER A 91 8.65 -12.55 -0.91
N GLN A 92 7.81 -13.03 0.01
CA GLN A 92 7.61 -14.45 0.28
C GLN A 92 6.32 -15.01 -0.34
N VAL A 93 5.52 -14.16 -1.00
CA VAL A 93 4.33 -14.61 -1.72
C VAL A 93 4.76 -15.39 -2.95
N GLN A 94 4.43 -16.67 -2.98
CA GLN A 94 4.75 -17.57 -4.09
C GLN A 94 3.62 -17.65 -5.11
N GLU A 95 2.38 -17.44 -4.68
CA GLU A 95 1.19 -17.57 -5.50
C GLU A 95 0.19 -16.47 -5.15
N ILE A 96 -0.42 -15.89 -6.18
CA ILE A 96 -1.55 -14.99 -6.03
C ILE A 96 -2.82 -15.81 -6.22
N ASP A 97 -3.49 -16.09 -5.11
CA ASP A 97 -4.72 -16.88 -5.07
C ASP A 97 -5.87 -16.10 -4.40
N LEU A 98 -7.05 -16.72 -4.37
CA LEU A 98 -8.23 -16.12 -3.74
C LEU A 98 -8.05 -15.92 -2.23
N ASN A 99 -7.30 -16.79 -1.60
CA ASN A 99 -7.03 -16.68 -0.16
C ASN A 99 -6.19 -15.45 0.16
N LEU A 100 -5.15 -15.18 -0.61
CA LEU A 100 -4.33 -13.97 -0.48
C LEU A 100 -5.18 -12.70 -0.68
N ILE A 101 -6.00 -12.67 -1.72
CA ILE A 101 -6.90 -11.55 -2.02
C ILE A 101 -7.85 -11.30 -0.86
N ARG A 102 -8.45 -12.35 -0.31
CA ARG A 102 -9.35 -12.24 0.85
C ARG A 102 -8.64 -11.75 2.10
N GLN A 103 -7.42 -12.20 2.37
CA GLN A 103 -6.62 -11.74 3.49
C GLN A 103 -6.33 -10.25 3.39
N ILE A 104 -5.88 -9.77 2.23
CA ILE A 104 -5.61 -8.36 1.98
C ILE A 104 -6.88 -7.53 2.15
N ASN A 105 -7.98 -7.96 1.53
CA ASN A 105 -9.26 -7.27 1.64
C ASN A 105 -9.75 -7.20 3.09
N GLY A 106 -9.58 -8.28 3.85
CA GLY A 106 -9.95 -8.32 5.27
C GLY A 106 -9.20 -7.29 6.11
N ILE A 107 -7.92 -7.08 5.84
CA ILE A 107 -7.11 -6.07 6.56
C ILE A 107 -7.55 -4.66 6.16
N ILE A 108 -7.67 -4.39 4.87
CA ILE A 108 -8.01 -3.06 4.35
C ILE A 108 -9.40 -2.63 4.82
N MET A 109 -10.37 -3.54 4.76
CA MET A 109 -11.76 -3.27 5.11
C MET A 109 -12.09 -3.51 6.58
N ASP A 110 -11.11 -3.93 7.37
CA ASP A 110 -11.32 -4.34 8.78
C ASP A 110 -12.49 -5.33 8.92
N SER A 111 -12.44 -6.39 8.13
CA SER A 111 -13.47 -7.41 8.02
C SER A 111 -12.87 -8.83 8.03
N ASP A 112 -13.73 -9.85 7.93
CA ASP A 112 -13.31 -11.25 7.82
C ASP A 112 -12.73 -11.60 6.43
N GLY A 113 -12.82 -10.70 5.45
CA GLY A 113 -12.36 -10.89 4.09
C GLY A 113 -13.23 -11.83 3.24
N ASN A 114 -14.36 -12.28 3.75
CA ASN A 114 -15.27 -13.15 3.02
C ASN A 114 -15.93 -12.43 1.84
N PHE A 115 -16.27 -13.19 0.81
CA PHE A 115 -17.03 -12.66 -0.31
C PHE A 115 -18.41 -12.18 0.14
N ARG A 116 -18.88 -11.12 -0.50
CA ARG A 116 -20.23 -10.60 -0.26
C ARG A 116 -21.27 -11.63 -0.64
N THR A 117 -22.31 -11.72 0.17
CA THR A 117 -23.50 -12.52 -0.11
C THR A 117 -24.64 -11.70 -0.69
N ASN A 118 -24.57 -10.38 -0.52
CA ASN A 118 -25.57 -9.45 -1.03
C ASN A 118 -25.12 -8.80 -2.35
N GLN A 119 -26.09 -8.56 -3.22
CA GLN A 119 -25.85 -7.82 -4.46
C GLN A 119 -25.53 -6.34 -4.15
N VAL A 120 -24.51 -5.82 -4.82
CA VAL A 120 -24.07 -4.43 -4.66
C VAL A 120 -24.17 -3.73 -6.02
N TYR A 121 -24.74 -2.56 -6.03
CA TYR A 121 -24.87 -1.72 -7.20
C TYR A 121 -23.88 -0.56 -7.13
N ILE A 122 -23.22 -0.28 -8.25
CA ILE A 122 -22.42 0.92 -8.44
C ILE A 122 -23.26 1.90 -9.24
N GLY A 123 -23.54 3.06 -8.65
CA GLY A 123 -24.27 4.13 -9.32
C GLY A 123 -24.89 5.07 -8.32
N SER A 124 -25.06 6.33 -8.72
CA SER A 124 -25.98 7.21 -8.03
C SER A 124 -27.37 6.61 -8.18
N LEU A 125 -28.13 6.58 -7.11
CA LEU A 125 -29.56 6.50 -7.23
C LEU A 125 -29.95 7.75 -8.03
N ALA A 126 -30.07 7.61 -9.35
CA ALA A 126 -30.69 8.62 -10.17
C ALA A 126 -32.13 8.72 -9.69
N GLU A 127 -32.55 9.93 -9.45
CA GLU A 127 -33.90 10.34 -9.12
C GLU A 127 -34.95 9.69 -10.01
#